data_713786acf761db12823b7a877b6c5357
#
_entry.id   713786acf761db12823b7a877b6c5357
#
_cell.length_a   1.000
_cell.length_b   1.000
_cell.length_c   1.000
_cell.angle_alpha   90.00
_cell.angle_beta   90.00
_cell.angle_gamma   90.00
#
_symmetry.space_group_name_H-M   'P 1'
#
loop_
_entity.id
_entity.type
_entity.pdbx_description
1 polymer ?
#
loop_
_entity_poly.entity_id
_entity_poly.type
_entity_poly.pdbx_seq_one_letter_code
_entity_poly.pdbx_strand_id
1 'polypeptide(L)'
;MDAKSVEEFQEQIGIKFHEPSRLWNAFIHSSYANERRMSKDKNNERLEFLGDAVLELVTSNYLYRTYQKESEGKLSKIRASLVCEPTLAGWEICSLKQRRRYDRWKIKRFHSF
;
A
#
# COMPACT_ATOMS: atom_id res chain seq x y z
N MET A 1 -13.47 9.05 -8.24
CA MET A 1 -12.35 8.89 -9.19
C MET A 1 -12.93 8.43 -10.51
N ASP A 2 -12.67 9.13 -11.58
CA ASP A 2 -13.09 8.75 -12.92
C ASP A 2 -12.02 7.95 -13.67
N ALA A 3 -12.31 7.49 -14.87
CA ALA A 3 -11.37 6.69 -15.67
C ALA A 3 -10.05 7.43 -15.95
N LYS A 4 -10.12 8.74 -16.15
CA LYS A 4 -8.95 9.58 -16.38
C LYS A 4 -8.04 9.62 -15.15
N SER A 5 -8.62 9.78 -13.95
CA SER A 5 -7.88 9.77 -12.69
C SER A 5 -7.20 8.42 -12.41
N VAL A 6 -7.85 7.32 -12.79
CA VAL A 6 -7.25 5.97 -12.68
C VAL A 6 -6.05 5.83 -13.60
N GLU A 7 -6.15 6.33 -14.82
CA GLU A 7 -5.04 6.29 -15.79
C GLU A 7 -3.87 7.15 -15.33
N GLU A 8 -4.13 8.39 -14.91
CA GLU A 8 -3.12 9.29 -14.36
C GLU A 8 -2.41 8.68 -13.14
N PHE A 9 -3.15 8.01 -12.26
CA PHE A 9 -2.55 7.33 -11.10
C PHE A 9 -1.63 6.18 -11.54
N GLN A 10 -2.05 5.36 -12.50
CA GLN A 10 -1.21 4.29 -13.05
C GLN A 10 0.09 4.83 -13.65
N GLU A 11 0.02 5.95 -14.36
CA GLU A 11 1.21 6.62 -14.89
C GLU A 11 2.14 7.11 -13.78
N GLN A 12 1.58 7.69 -12.71
CA GLN A 12 2.35 8.18 -11.57
C GLN A 12 3.12 7.08 -10.83
N ILE A 13 2.52 5.91 -10.67
CA ILE A 13 3.16 4.77 -9.99
C ILE A 13 4.00 3.91 -10.94
N GLY A 14 3.88 4.10 -12.25
CA GLY A 14 4.59 3.32 -13.26
C GLY A 14 4.10 1.89 -13.41
N ILE A 15 2.87 1.60 -13.01
CA ILE A 15 2.27 0.27 -13.06
C ILE A 15 0.95 0.33 -13.83
N LYS A 16 0.80 -0.52 -14.84
CA LYS A 16 -0.47 -0.73 -15.54
C LYS A 16 -1.17 -1.98 -15.02
N PHE A 17 -2.43 -1.82 -14.63
CA PHE A 17 -3.28 -2.92 -14.23
C PHE A 17 -3.97 -3.54 -15.43
N HIS A 18 -3.99 -4.87 -15.52
CA HIS A 18 -4.75 -5.58 -16.55
C HIS A 18 -6.26 -5.31 -16.44
N GLU A 19 -6.74 -5.17 -15.22
CA GLU A 19 -8.12 -4.84 -14.91
C GLU A 19 -8.18 -3.52 -14.11
N PRO A 20 -8.33 -2.36 -14.77
CA PRO A 20 -8.39 -1.06 -14.08
C PRO A 20 -9.54 -0.96 -13.06
N SER A 21 -10.59 -1.74 -13.22
CA SER A 21 -11.70 -1.84 -12.27
C SER A 21 -11.27 -2.30 -10.87
N ARG A 22 -10.24 -3.12 -10.76
CA ARG A 22 -9.66 -3.55 -9.48
C ARG A 22 -8.95 -2.39 -8.77
N LEU A 23 -8.23 -1.59 -9.54
CA LEU A 23 -7.60 -0.38 -9.01
C LEU A 23 -8.66 0.62 -8.54
N TRP A 24 -9.72 0.82 -9.31
CA TRP A 24 -10.85 1.64 -8.92
C TRP A 24 -11.49 1.15 -7.62
N ASN A 25 -11.73 -0.14 -7.49
CA ASN A 25 -12.30 -0.75 -6.29
C ASN A 25 -11.43 -0.49 -5.05
N ALA A 26 -10.11 -0.47 -5.17
CA ALA A 26 -9.20 -0.19 -4.07
C ALA A 26 -9.40 1.20 -3.44
N PHE A 27 -9.95 2.15 -4.19
CA PHE A 27 -10.22 3.51 -3.71
C PHE A 27 -11.64 3.72 -3.15
N ILE A 28 -12.50 2.70 -3.18
CA ILE A 28 -13.88 2.82 -2.70
C ILE A 28 -13.96 2.39 -1.23
N HIS A 29 -13.85 3.36 -0.33
CA HIS A 29 -14.09 3.13 1.09
C HIS A 29 -15.56 2.75 1.35
N SER A 30 -15.81 1.96 2.40
CA SER A 30 -17.17 1.52 2.76
C SER A 30 -18.13 2.68 3.00
N SER A 31 -17.68 3.76 3.61
CA SER A 31 -18.50 4.97 3.82
C SER A 31 -18.92 5.61 2.51
N TYR A 32 -18.02 5.69 1.53
CA TYR A 32 -18.34 6.22 0.19
C TYR A 32 -19.37 5.33 -0.52
N ALA A 33 -19.19 4.01 -0.46
CA ALA A 33 -20.13 3.06 -1.04
C ALA A 33 -21.52 3.16 -0.39
N ASN A 34 -21.59 3.33 0.94
CA ASN A 34 -22.84 3.51 1.67
C ASN A 34 -23.55 4.82 1.30
N GLU A 35 -22.85 5.93 1.24
CA GLU A 35 -23.41 7.23 0.83
C GLU A 35 -23.98 7.21 -0.59
N ARG A 36 -23.34 6.47 -1.48
CA ARG A 36 -23.74 6.30 -2.88
C ARG A 36 -24.71 5.15 -3.10
N ARG A 37 -25.12 4.46 -2.05
CA ARG A 37 -26.01 3.28 -2.11
C ARG A 37 -25.51 2.21 -3.10
N MET A 38 -24.19 2.04 -3.15
CA MET A 38 -23.54 1.01 -3.94
C MET A 38 -23.74 -0.35 -3.27
N SER A 39 -23.68 -1.42 -4.05
CA SER A 39 -23.71 -2.78 -3.49
C SER A 39 -22.51 -3.04 -2.58
N LYS A 40 -22.67 -3.90 -1.56
CA LYS A 40 -21.66 -4.17 -0.54
C LYS A 40 -20.36 -4.73 -1.08
N ASP A 41 -20.38 -5.37 -2.23
CA ASP A 41 -19.21 -5.92 -2.91
C ASP A 41 -18.36 -4.86 -3.65
N LYS A 42 -18.82 -3.61 -3.69
CA LYS A 42 -18.12 -2.51 -4.38
C LYS A 42 -17.11 -1.75 -3.52
N ASN A 43 -17.11 -1.93 -2.20
CA ASN A 43 -16.11 -1.30 -1.34
C ASN A 43 -14.78 -2.08 -1.35
N ASN A 44 -13.75 -1.51 -0.71
CA ASN A 44 -12.40 -2.06 -0.70
C ASN A 44 -12.06 -2.95 0.51
N GLU A 45 -13.03 -3.28 1.38
CA GLU A 45 -12.74 -4.03 2.63
C GLU A 45 -12.06 -5.38 2.39
N ARG A 46 -12.47 -6.11 1.35
CA ARG A 46 -11.83 -7.39 1.02
C ARG A 46 -10.41 -7.21 0.48
N LEU A 47 -10.16 -6.16 -0.28
CA LEU A 47 -8.83 -5.80 -0.76
C LEU A 47 -7.94 -5.34 0.40
N GLU A 48 -8.47 -4.58 1.33
CA GLU A 48 -7.77 -4.18 2.56
C GLU A 48 -7.34 -5.42 3.37
N PHE A 49 -8.25 -6.36 3.59
CA PHE A 49 -7.93 -7.63 4.25
C PHE A 49 -6.76 -8.37 3.58
N LEU A 50 -6.80 -8.50 2.27
CA LEU A 50 -5.73 -9.14 1.50
C LEU A 50 -4.45 -8.30 1.53
N GLY A 51 -4.58 -6.99 1.41
CA GLY A 51 -3.46 -6.04 1.43
C GLY A 51 -2.69 -6.06 2.74
N ASP A 52 -3.35 -6.21 3.86
CA ASP A 52 -2.72 -6.34 5.18
C ASP A 52 -1.82 -7.58 5.23
N ALA A 53 -2.27 -8.70 4.70
CA ALA A 53 -1.47 -9.93 4.64
C ALA A 53 -0.25 -9.77 3.71
N VAL A 54 -0.41 -9.09 2.58
CA VAL A 54 0.70 -8.80 1.66
C VAL A 54 1.71 -7.88 2.32
N LEU A 55 1.27 -6.82 3.00
CA LEU A 55 2.13 -5.88 3.71
C LEU A 55 2.93 -6.59 4.81
N GLU A 56 2.30 -7.47 5.60
CA GLU A 56 2.98 -8.27 6.60
C GLU A 56 4.02 -9.21 5.99
N LEU A 57 3.70 -9.86 4.89
CA LEU A 57 4.64 -10.75 4.20
C LEU A 57 5.87 -9.98 3.69
N VAL A 58 5.67 -8.86 3.01
CA VAL A 58 6.74 -8.03 2.47
C VAL A 58 7.64 -7.51 3.60
N THR A 59 7.05 -7.00 4.67
CA THR A 59 7.77 -6.51 5.85
C THR A 59 8.55 -7.63 6.52
N SER A 60 7.95 -8.78 6.73
CA SER A 60 8.58 -9.95 7.34
C SER A 60 9.77 -10.44 6.51
N ASN A 61 9.61 -10.52 5.20
CA ASN A 61 10.70 -10.92 4.31
C ASN A 61 11.88 -9.95 4.37
N TYR A 62 11.59 -8.64 4.40
CA TYR A 62 12.62 -7.61 4.54
C TYR A 62 13.36 -7.74 5.88
N LEU A 63 12.64 -7.85 6.99
CA LEU A 63 13.22 -7.97 8.33
C LEU A 63 14.04 -9.26 8.47
N TYR A 64 13.53 -10.37 7.99
CA TYR A 64 14.21 -11.66 8.00
C TYR A 64 15.55 -11.61 7.28
N ARG A 65 15.62 -10.97 6.14
CA ARG A 65 16.85 -10.85 5.34
C ARG A 65 17.81 -9.82 5.88
N THR A 66 17.31 -8.72 6.44
CA THR A 66 18.12 -7.60 6.90
C THR A 66 18.71 -7.84 8.30
N TYR A 67 17.92 -8.42 9.19
CA TYR A 67 18.27 -8.62 10.61
C TYR A 67 18.45 -10.11 10.94
N GLN A 68 19.39 -10.74 10.30
CA GLN A 68 19.59 -12.19 10.37
C GLN A 68 19.98 -12.71 11.76
N LYS A 69 20.51 -11.86 12.64
CA LYS A 69 20.94 -12.23 14.00
C LYS A 69 19.88 -11.94 15.07
N GLU A 70 18.79 -11.30 14.71
CA GLU A 70 17.75 -10.95 15.67
C GLU A 70 16.79 -12.11 15.94
N SER A 71 16.26 -12.14 17.15
CA SER A 71 15.28 -13.15 17.55
C SER A 71 13.93 -12.94 16.88
N GLU A 72 13.15 -14.02 16.77
CA GLU A 72 11.76 -13.95 16.27
C GLU A 72 10.93 -12.93 17.05
N GLY A 73 11.02 -12.94 18.40
CA GLY A 73 10.29 -12.00 19.25
C GLY A 73 10.62 -10.54 18.94
N LYS A 74 11.89 -10.22 18.67
CA LYS A 74 12.29 -8.87 18.30
C LYS A 74 11.81 -8.51 16.89
N LEU A 75 11.92 -9.41 15.93
CA LEU A 75 11.40 -9.21 14.57
C LEU A 75 9.88 -8.97 14.57
N SER A 76 9.14 -9.73 15.38
CA SER A 76 7.69 -9.56 15.51
C SER A 76 7.32 -8.20 16.09
N LYS A 77 8.06 -7.70 17.08
CA LYS A 77 7.85 -6.36 17.65
C LYS A 77 8.15 -5.24 16.62
N ILE A 78 9.23 -5.38 15.89
CA ILE A 78 9.58 -4.42 14.83
C ILE A 78 8.49 -4.41 13.75
N ARG A 79 8.08 -5.58 13.28
CA ARG A 79 7.00 -5.71 12.29
C ARG A 79 5.72 -5.02 12.77
N ALA A 80 5.27 -5.30 13.98
CA ALA A 80 4.08 -4.68 14.54
C ALA A 80 4.17 -3.15 14.57
N SER A 81 5.34 -2.58 14.88
CA SER A 81 5.55 -1.13 14.88
C SER A 81 5.54 -0.51 13.50
N LEU A 82 5.94 -1.26 12.48
CA LEU A 82 6.01 -0.78 11.08
C LEU A 82 4.67 -0.84 10.36
N VAL A 83 3.85 -1.83 10.65
CA VAL A 83 2.56 -2.06 9.96
C VAL A 83 1.35 -1.53 10.72
N CYS A 84 1.54 -0.87 11.85
CA CYS A 84 0.43 -0.26 12.58
C CYS A 84 -0.09 1.00 11.88
N GLU A 85 -1.38 1.28 12.04
CA GLU A 85 -2.06 2.40 11.39
C GLU A 85 -1.37 3.76 11.60
N PRO A 86 -0.93 4.17 12.81
CA PRO A 86 -0.22 5.44 13.00
C PRO A 86 1.07 5.56 12.17
N THR A 87 1.82 4.48 12.01
CA THR A 87 3.04 4.45 11.21
C THR A 87 2.73 4.57 9.73
N LEU A 88 1.74 3.85 9.23
CA LEU A 88 1.29 3.90 7.84
C LEU A 88 0.73 5.28 7.49
N ALA A 89 -0.07 5.88 8.36
CA ALA A 89 -0.56 7.24 8.21
C ALA A 89 0.60 8.27 8.18
N GLY A 90 1.61 8.07 9.00
CA GLY A 90 2.83 8.88 8.99
C GLY A 90 3.59 8.80 7.67
N TRP A 91 3.66 7.63 7.08
CA TRP A 91 4.29 7.42 5.77
C TRP A 91 3.49 8.07 4.64
N GLU A 92 2.19 8.03 4.70
CA GLU A 92 1.32 8.71 3.73
C GLU A 92 1.57 10.22 3.74
N ILE A 93 1.57 10.85 4.92
CA ILE A 93 1.89 12.27 5.09
C ILE A 93 3.31 12.56 4.62
N CYS A 94 4.26 11.72 4.96
CA CYS A 94 5.66 11.87 4.54
C CYS A 94 5.81 11.75 3.02
N SER A 95 5.13 10.80 2.41
CA SER A 95 5.14 10.61 0.95
C SER A 95 4.54 11.80 0.20
N LEU A 96 3.47 12.39 0.74
CA LEU A 96 2.86 13.60 0.20
C LEU A 96 3.80 14.81 0.28
N LYS A 97 4.56 14.93 1.37
CA LYS A 97 5.56 16.00 1.55
C LYS A 97 6.83 15.76 0.74
N GLN A 98 7.20 14.52 0.50
CA GLN A 98 8.41 14.14 -0.23
C GLN A 98 8.21 14.02 -1.74
N ARG A 99 7.01 14.16 -2.29
CA ARG A 99 6.76 14.10 -3.75
C ARG A 99 7.71 14.96 -4.57
N ARG A 100 8.25 16.05 -4.01
CA ARG A 100 9.27 16.90 -4.65
C ARG A 100 10.71 16.36 -4.56
N ARG A 101 10.98 15.40 -3.66
CA ARG A 101 12.30 14.76 -3.51
C ARG A 101 12.36 13.33 -4.00
N TYR A 102 11.20 12.69 -4.17
CA TYR A 102 11.08 11.25 -4.44
C TYR A 102 11.40 10.84 -5.88
N ASP A 103 11.32 11.78 -6.82
CA ASP A 103 11.63 11.50 -8.24
C ASP A 103 13.09 11.08 -8.49
N ARG A 104 13.97 11.32 -7.54
CA ARG A 104 15.38 10.95 -7.63
C ARG A 104 15.75 9.60 -6.96
N TRP A 105 14.82 9.06 -6.14
CA TRP A 105 15.06 7.82 -5.35
C TRP A 105 14.38 6.57 -5.92
N LYS A 106 13.70 6.75 -6.99
CA LYS A 106 12.56 5.96 -7.45
C LYS A 106 12.82 4.55 -7.92
N ILE A 107 14.00 4.09 -8.25
CA ILE A 107 14.08 2.83 -9.00
C ILE A 107 15.24 1.91 -8.61
N LYS A 108 16.28 2.42 -7.99
CA LYS A 108 17.49 1.60 -7.79
C LYS A 108 17.41 0.54 -6.69
N ARG A 109 16.43 0.62 -5.76
CA ARG A 109 16.35 -0.30 -4.62
C ARG A 109 15.34 -1.44 -4.75
N PHE A 110 14.35 -1.31 -5.62
CA PHE A 110 13.38 -2.40 -5.87
C PHE A 110 13.83 -3.39 -6.95
N HIS A 111 14.87 -3.07 -7.70
CA HIS A 111 15.44 -3.97 -8.72
C HIS A 111 16.57 -4.87 -8.18
N SER A 112 16.86 -4.84 -6.88
CA SER A 112 17.88 -5.68 -6.24
C SER A 112 17.30 -6.89 -5.49
N PHE A 113 16.05 -7.23 -5.79
CA PHE A 113 15.42 -8.45 -5.29
C PHE A 113 15.36 -9.50 -6.39
#